data_7f062a0deff80d067dcf9ad958107be8
#
_entry.id   7f062a0deff80d067dcf9ad958107be8
#
_cell.length_a   1.000
_cell.length_b   1.000
_cell.length_c   1.000
_cell.angle_alpha   90.00
_cell.angle_beta   90.00
_cell.angle_gamma   90.00
#
_symmetry.space_group_name_H-M   'P 1'
#
loop_
_entity.id
_entity.type
_entity.pdbx_description
1 polymer ?
#
loop_
_entity_poly.entity_id
_entity_poly.type
_entity_poly.pdbx_seq_one_letter_code
_entity_poly.pdbx_strand_id
1 'polypeptide(L)'
;GVQTCALPICATANALLLLLTTPGALEAVRAEPDLVGNAVDESLRLEPSVVRLDRYATVAVEVAGAHIEAGEFVMLSLAAANRDPAVFPDPDVFDVRRANARQHVTFAHGPHLCPGMHLARVETEAAVRAALDAWPGLRLDPSHPAPAPAGTIFRKPDALRVVW
;
A
#
# COMPACT_ATOMS: atom_id res chain seq x y z
N GLY A 1 8.96 -13.22 -20.66
CA GLY A 1 9.02 -13.42 -19.23
C GLY A 1 8.05 -12.48 -18.54
N VAL A 2 7.06 -13.02 -17.86
CA VAL A 2 6.20 -12.22 -16.98
C VAL A 2 7.11 -11.71 -15.87
N GLN A 3 7.40 -10.42 -15.85
CA GLN A 3 7.95 -9.78 -14.66
C GLN A 3 6.84 -9.77 -13.60
N THR A 4 6.56 -10.94 -13.03
CA THR A 4 5.81 -11.02 -11.80
C THR A 4 6.68 -10.38 -10.73
N CYS A 5 6.24 -9.20 -10.26
CA CYS A 5 6.23 -8.98 -8.84
C CYS A 5 7.38 -8.26 -8.16
N ALA A 6 7.78 -7.13 -8.68
CA ALA A 6 8.30 -6.12 -7.76
C ALA A 6 7.20 -5.63 -6.79
N LEU A 7 5.92 -5.64 -7.22
CA LEU A 7 4.81 -5.05 -6.43
C LEU A 7 4.42 -5.82 -5.18
N PRO A 8 4.20 -7.15 -5.19
CA PRO A 8 3.93 -7.90 -3.96
C PRO A 8 5.08 -7.86 -2.96
N ILE A 9 6.33 -7.87 -3.44
CA ILE A 9 7.50 -7.71 -2.55
C ILE A 9 7.47 -6.35 -1.86
N CYS A 10 7.22 -5.27 -2.62
CA CYS A 10 7.07 -3.93 -2.07
C CYS A 10 5.89 -3.84 -1.09
N ALA A 11 4.74 -4.42 -1.46
CA ALA A 11 3.55 -4.44 -0.62
C ALA A 11 3.79 -5.20 0.70
N THR A 12 4.45 -6.37 0.63
CA THR A 12 4.81 -7.15 1.82
C THR A 12 5.75 -6.37 2.74
N ALA A 13 6.77 -5.70 2.18
CA ALA A 13 7.69 -4.89 2.96
C ALA A 13 6.99 -3.70 3.62
N ASN A 14 6.09 -3.02 2.91
CA ASN A 14 5.29 -1.92 3.45
C ASN A 14 4.32 -2.40 4.55
N ALA A 15 3.63 -3.52 4.34
CA ALA A 15 2.71 -4.09 5.32
C ALA A 15 3.45 -4.48 6.61
N LEU A 16 4.56 -5.19 6.51
CA LEU A 16 5.37 -5.54 7.67
C LEU A 16 5.92 -4.31 8.38
N LEU A 17 6.42 -3.31 7.63
CA LEU A 17 6.88 -2.06 8.22
C LEU A 17 5.79 -1.37 9.03
N LEU A 18 4.59 -1.20 8.46
CA LEU A 18 3.47 -0.55 9.14
C LEU A 18 3.01 -1.33 10.38
N LEU A 19 2.94 -2.67 10.30
CA LEU A 19 2.63 -3.51 11.45
C LEU A 19 3.67 -3.38 12.56
N LEU A 20 4.95 -3.26 12.22
CA LEU A 20 6.06 -3.20 13.18
C LEU A 20 6.30 -1.79 13.75
N THR A 21 5.80 -0.74 13.08
CA THR A 21 6.00 0.65 13.51
C THR A 21 4.77 1.28 14.15
N THR A 22 3.58 0.75 13.88
CA THR A 22 2.34 1.29 14.45
C THR A 22 2.04 0.62 15.79
N PRO A 23 1.97 1.40 16.89
CA PRO A 23 1.69 0.84 18.22
C PRO A 23 0.38 0.04 18.26
N GLY A 24 0.44 -1.19 18.76
CA GLY A 24 -0.71 -2.08 18.91
C GLY A 24 -1.18 -2.79 17.63
N ALA A 25 -0.66 -2.43 16.43
CA ALA A 25 -1.11 -3.02 15.18
C ALA A 25 -0.69 -4.50 15.06
N LEU A 26 0.56 -4.80 15.38
CA LEU A 26 1.07 -6.17 15.36
C LEU A 26 0.35 -7.06 16.38
N GLU A 27 0.16 -6.55 17.57
CA GLU A 27 -0.57 -7.26 18.66
C GLU A 27 -2.01 -7.54 18.24
N ALA A 28 -2.68 -6.58 17.60
CA ALA A 28 -4.05 -6.75 17.12
C ALA A 28 -4.17 -7.88 16.09
N VAL A 29 -3.29 -7.92 15.07
CA VAL A 29 -3.34 -8.98 14.04
C VAL A 29 -2.89 -10.35 14.59
N ARG A 30 -2.06 -10.39 15.64
CA ARG A 30 -1.73 -11.63 16.34
C ARG A 30 -2.89 -12.17 17.18
N ALA A 31 -3.61 -11.27 17.87
CA ALA A 31 -4.78 -11.63 18.64
C ALA A 31 -5.96 -12.06 17.76
N GLU A 32 -6.08 -11.45 16.58
CA GLU A 32 -7.15 -11.69 15.61
C GLU A 32 -6.57 -11.92 14.22
N PRO A 33 -6.11 -13.15 13.88
CA PRO A 33 -5.44 -13.44 12.59
C PRO A 33 -6.28 -13.10 11.35
N ASP A 34 -7.60 -13.04 11.48
CA ASP A 34 -8.49 -12.65 10.38
C ASP A 34 -8.32 -11.18 9.96
N LEU A 35 -7.73 -10.34 10.81
CA LEU A 35 -7.40 -8.96 10.49
C LEU A 35 -6.24 -8.81 9.49
N VAL A 36 -5.42 -9.85 9.25
CA VAL A 36 -4.26 -9.74 8.36
C VAL A 36 -4.67 -9.29 6.95
N GLY A 37 -5.76 -9.82 6.41
CA GLY A 37 -6.27 -9.40 5.10
C GLY A 37 -6.63 -7.91 5.06
N ASN A 38 -7.30 -7.40 6.10
CA ASN A 38 -7.64 -5.98 6.21
C ASN A 38 -6.41 -5.11 6.44
N ALA A 39 -5.45 -5.56 7.24
CA ALA A 39 -4.18 -4.87 7.47
C ALA A 39 -3.37 -4.74 6.17
N VAL A 40 -3.42 -5.75 5.30
CA VAL A 40 -2.80 -5.70 3.96
C VAL A 40 -3.51 -4.66 3.08
N ASP A 41 -4.85 -4.66 3.01
CA ASP A 41 -5.59 -3.65 2.24
C ASP A 41 -5.33 -2.24 2.79
N GLU A 42 -5.26 -2.05 4.11
CA GLU A 42 -4.95 -0.77 4.74
C GLU A 42 -3.49 -0.34 4.46
N SER A 43 -2.55 -1.28 4.44
CA SER A 43 -1.17 -0.96 4.06
C SER A 43 -1.06 -0.54 2.59
N LEU A 44 -1.80 -1.20 1.70
CA LEU A 44 -1.91 -0.83 0.29
C LEU A 44 -2.55 0.55 0.11
N ARG A 45 -3.49 0.92 0.96
CA ARG A 45 -4.07 2.27 0.99
C ARG A 45 -3.03 3.30 1.41
N LEU A 46 -2.43 3.12 2.57
CA LEU A 46 -1.56 4.13 3.20
C LEU A 46 -0.21 4.25 2.49
N GLU A 47 0.43 3.12 2.16
CA GLU A 47 1.72 3.07 1.47
C GLU A 47 1.61 2.23 0.19
N PRO A 48 0.95 2.75 -0.86
CA PRO A 48 0.83 2.03 -2.13
C PRO A 48 2.20 1.80 -2.74
N SER A 49 2.44 0.56 -3.21
CA SER A 49 3.71 0.21 -3.87
C SER A 49 3.93 0.99 -5.18
N VAL A 50 2.85 1.39 -5.86
CA VAL A 50 2.85 2.34 -6.97
C VAL A 50 2.14 3.59 -6.51
N VAL A 51 2.85 4.71 -6.43
CA VAL A 51 2.29 5.95 -5.85
C VAL A 51 1.61 6.85 -6.86
N ARG A 52 1.90 6.65 -8.16
CA ARG A 52 1.32 7.44 -9.23
C ARG A 52 1.18 6.65 -10.52
N LEU A 53 0.29 7.12 -11.39
CA LEU A 53 0.11 6.64 -12.75
C LEU A 53 0.21 7.82 -13.72
N ASP A 54 0.95 7.62 -14.80
CA ASP A 54 1.14 8.62 -15.82
C ASP A 54 0.14 8.39 -16.96
N ARG A 55 -0.48 9.46 -17.46
CA ARG A 55 -1.46 9.47 -18.56
C ARG A 55 -1.20 10.64 -19.49
N TYR A 56 -1.77 10.57 -20.67
CA TYR A 56 -1.91 11.69 -21.58
C TYR A 56 -3.39 11.89 -21.88
N ALA A 57 -3.88 13.13 -21.82
CA ALA A 57 -5.23 13.45 -22.20
C ALA A 57 -5.45 13.19 -23.69
N THR A 58 -6.45 12.40 -24.05
CA THR A 58 -6.77 12.11 -25.46
C THR A 58 -7.68 13.16 -26.08
N VAL A 59 -8.39 13.89 -25.25
CA VAL A 59 -9.25 15.03 -25.61
C VAL A 59 -9.10 16.11 -24.54
N ALA A 60 -9.43 17.34 -24.88
CA ALA A 60 -9.50 18.40 -23.88
C ALA A 60 -10.61 18.11 -22.87
N VAL A 61 -10.38 18.34 -21.58
CA VAL A 61 -11.30 18.03 -20.49
C VAL A 61 -11.16 19.03 -19.34
N GLU A 62 -12.29 19.30 -18.67
CA GLU A 62 -12.31 20.05 -17.42
C GLU A 62 -12.37 19.09 -16.23
N VAL A 63 -11.43 19.24 -15.28
CA VAL A 63 -11.40 18.44 -14.07
C VAL A 63 -11.28 19.37 -12.86
N ALA A 64 -12.28 19.38 -11.99
CA ALA A 64 -12.31 20.21 -10.78
C ALA A 64 -11.97 21.70 -11.03
N GLY A 65 -12.42 22.25 -12.17
CA GLY A 65 -12.17 23.65 -12.56
C GLY A 65 -10.81 23.89 -13.22
N ALA A 66 -10.00 22.84 -13.43
CA ALA A 66 -8.76 22.94 -14.20
C ALA A 66 -8.99 22.42 -15.63
N HIS A 67 -8.57 23.23 -16.62
CA HIS A 67 -8.58 22.82 -18.01
C HIS A 67 -7.34 22.01 -18.35
N ILE A 68 -7.52 20.89 -19.04
CA ILE A 68 -6.45 20.00 -19.50
C ILE A 68 -6.62 19.86 -21.02
N GLU A 69 -5.61 20.26 -21.78
CA GLU A 69 -5.63 20.17 -23.24
C GLU A 69 -5.38 18.73 -23.73
N ALA A 70 -5.85 18.42 -24.94
CA ALA A 70 -5.51 17.17 -25.60
C ALA A 70 -3.98 17.06 -25.81
N GLY A 71 -3.42 15.91 -25.43
CA GLY A 71 -1.98 15.66 -25.49
C GLY A 71 -1.21 16.06 -24.23
N GLU A 72 -1.82 16.74 -23.27
CA GLU A 72 -1.16 17.09 -22.02
C GLU A 72 -0.89 15.84 -21.15
N PHE A 73 0.26 15.91 -20.48
CA PHE A 73 0.67 14.90 -19.52
C PHE A 73 -0.06 15.10 -18.17
N VAL A 74 -0.69 14.04 -17.68
CA VAL A 74 -1.45 14.03 -16.43
C VAL A 74 -0.87 12.99 -15.48
N MET A 75 -0.46 13.41 -14.31
CA MET A 75 0.01 12.53 -13.26
C MET A 75 -1.10 12.27 -12.24
N LEU A 76 -1.59 11.04 -12.17
CA LEU A 76 -2.60 10.61 -11.21
C LEU A 76 -1.90 10.13 -9.93
N SER A 77 -2.05 10.87 -8.84
CA SER A 77 -1.48 10.48 -7.55
C SER A 77 -2.38 9.50 -6.81
N LEU A 78 -2.03 8.20 -6.86
CA LEU A 78 -2.73 7.17 -6.09
C LEU A 78 -2.52 7.37 -4.59
N ALA A 79 -1.32 7.80 -4.20
CA ALA A 79 -1.01 8.07 -2.79
C ALA A 79 -1.86 9.20 -2.21
N ALA A 80 -2.14 10.26 -2.98
CA ALA A 80 -3.02 11.33 -2.56
C ALA A 80 -4.49 10.88 -2.52
N ALA A 81 -4.96 10.19 -3.57
CA ALA A 81 -6.33 9.68 -3.63
C ALA A 81 -6.65 8.71 -2.48
N ASN A 82 -5.69 7.89 -2.09
CA ASN A 82 -5.83 6.96 -0.95
C ASN A 82 -5.79 7.66 0.42
N ARG A 83 -5.50 8.95 0.46
CA ARG A 83 -5.52 9.81 1.65
C ARG A 83 -6.57 10.93 1.56
N ASP A 84 -7.54 10.80 0.66
CA ASP A 84 -8.63 11.76 0.57
C ASP A 84 -9.49 11.68 1.85
N PRO A 85 -9.54 12.76 2.68
CA PRO A 85 -10.32 12.76 3.91
C PRO A 85 -11.84 12.66 3.69
N ALA A 86 -12.32 12.98 2.48
CA ALA A 86 -13.72 12.79 2.13
C ALA A 86 -14.11 11.31 2.02
N VAL A 87 -13.11 10.42 1.78
CA VAL A 87 -13.31 8.97 1.67
C VAL A 87 -12.77 8.24 2.90
N PHE A 88 -11.60 8.66 3.38
CA PHE A 88 -10.88 7.99 4.47
C PHE A 88 -10.75 8.93 5.68
N PRO A 89 -11.61 8.79 6.70
CA PRO A 89 -11.42 9.52 7.97
C PRO A 89 -10.04 9.20 8.56
N ASP A 90 -9.38 10.21 9.15
CA ASP A 90 -8.02 10.09 9.69
C ASP A 90 -7.06 9.41 8.67
N PRO A 91 -6.88 10.03 7.47
CA PRO A 91 -6.30 9.35 6.32
C PRO A 91 -4.84 8.93 6.49
N ASP A 92 -4.10 9.56 7.41
CA ASP A 92 -2.70 9.27 7.69
C ASP A 92 -2.49 8.22 8.80
N VAL A 93 -3.58 7.79 9.44
CA VAL A 93 -3.54 6.75 10.47
C VAL A 93 -3.61 5.36 9.81
N PHE A 94 -2.66 4.48 10.17
CA PHE A 94 -2.73 3.05 9.85
C PHE A 94 -3.64 2.35 10.85
N ASP A 95 -4.82 1.95 10.41
CA ASP A 95 -5.80 1.24 11.23
C ASP A 95 -6.11 -0.13 10.63
N VAL A 96 -5.62 -1.19 11.27
CA VAL A 96 -5.85 -2.58 10.84
C VAL A 96 -7.33 -3.00 10.86
N ARG A 97 -8.19 -2.18 11.48
CA ARG A 97 -9.65 -2.39 11.55
C ARG A 97 -10.45 -1.42 10.67
N ARG A 98 -9.79 -0.62 9.86
CA ARG A 98 -10.49 0.36 8.99
C ARG A 98 -11.53 -0.33 8.12
N ALA A 99 -12.78 0.04 8.30
CA ALA A 99 -13.91 -0.61 7.64
C ALA A 99 -13.89 -0.46 6.11
N ASN A 100 -13.35 0.65 5.60
CA ASN A 100 -13.30 0.97 4.17
C ASN A 100 -11.90 0.87 3.56
N ALA A 101 -10.96 0.14 4.19
CA ALA A 101 -9.61 -0.05 3.67
C ALA A 101 -9.59 -0.48 2.18
N ARG A 102 -10.50 -1.36 1.78
CA ARG A 102 -10.61 -1.89 0.41
C ARG A 102 -11.07 -0.89 -0.65
N GLN A 103 -11.49 0.31 -0.28
CA GLN A 103 -11.89 1.37 -1.22
C GLN A 103 -10.69 2.08 -1.84
N HIS A 104 -9.46 1.71 -1.46
CA HIS A 104 -8.25 2.28 -2.03
C HIS A 104 -8.14 2.04 -3.54
N VAL A 105 -7.50 2.97 -4.25
CA VAL A 105 -7.30 2.91 -5.71
C VAL A 105 -5.89 2.48 -6.12
N THR A 106 -5.15 1.80 -5.24
CA THR A 106 -3.77 1.33 -5.46
C THR A 106 -3.62 0.46 -6.70
N PHE A 107 -4.66 -0.27 -7.06
CA PHE A 107 -4.69 -1.12 -8.26
C PHE A 107 -5.29 -0.41 -9.48
N ALA A 108 -5.38 0.91 -9.47
CA ALA A 108 -6.08 1.74 -10.46
C ALA A 108 -7.60 1.49 -10.47
N HIS A 109 -8.26 2.00 -11.51
CA HIS A 109 -9.70 1.85 -11.74
C HIS A 109 -10.01 1.86 -13.24
N GLY A 110 -11.18 1.31 -13.61
CA GLY A 110 -11.67 1.31 -14.99
C GLY A 110 -10.90 0.34 -15.90
N PRO A 111 -10.72 0.68 -17.21
CA PRO A 111 -10.11 -0.22 -18.19
C PRO A 111 -8.68 -0.64 -17.89
N HIS A 112 -8.00 0.10 -17.05
CA HIS A 112 -6.63 -0.17 -16.61
C HIS A 112 -6.54 -0.74 -15.19
N LEU A 113 -7.63 -1.27 -14.64
CA LEU A 113 -7.58 -2.00 -13.38
C LEU A 113 -6.52 -3.10 -13.45
N CYS A 114 -5.69 -3.19 -12.44
CA CYS A 114 -4.60 -4.18 -12.38
C CYS A 114 -5.16 -5.62 -12.48
N PRO A 115 -4.82 -6.37 -13.52
CA PRO A 115 -5.31 -7.75 -13.65
C PRO A 115 -4.77 -8.70 -12.59
N GLY A 116 -3.61 -8.36 -11.99
CA GLY A 116 -2.97 -9.12 -10.91
C GLY A 116 -3.44 -8.76 -9.50
N MET A 117 -4.43 -7.90 -9.33
CA MET A 117 -4.88 -7.38 -8.04
C MET A 117 -5.18 -8.49 -7.01
N HIS A 118 -5.92 -9.50 -7.42
CA HIS A 118 -6.30 -10.61 -6.53
C HIS A 118 -5.09 -11.44 -6.12
N LEU A 119 -4.21 -11.75 -7.07
CA LEU A 119 -2.98 -12.49 -6.81
C LEU A 119 -2.04 -11.71 -5.88
N ALA A 120 -1.83 -10.43 -6.14
CA ALA A 120 -0.98 -9.58 -5.32
C ALA A 120 -1.46 -9.50 -3.86
N ARG A 121 -2.78 -9.43 -3.62
CA ARG A 121 -3.36 -9.47 -2.28
C ARG A 121 -3.08 -10.81 -1.59
N VAL A 122 -3.38 -11.92 -2.26
CA VAL A 122 -3.18 -13.27 -1.70
C VAL A 122 -1.70 -13.52 -1.40
N GLU A 123 -0.80 -13.15 -2.29
CA GLU A 123 0.64 -13.30 -2.09
C GLU A 123 1.13 -12.45 -0.90
N THR A 124 0.70 -11.18 -0.82
CA THR A 124 1.07 -10.29 0.29
C THR A 124 0.53 -10.81 1.62
N GLU A 125 -0.74 -11.22 1.66
CA GLU A 125 -1.36 -11.78 2.87
C GLU A 125 -0.67 -13.06 3.32
N ALA A 126 -0.40 -13.99 2.40
CA ALA A 126 0.30 -15.24 2.70
C ALA A 126 1.72 -14.99 3.23
N ALA A 127 2.45 -14.04 2.64
CA ALA A 127 3.78 -13.69 3.07
C ALA A 127 3.80 -13.04 4.48
N VAL A 128 2.84 -12.14 4.76
CA VAL A 128 2.70 -11.54 6.10
C VAL A 128 2.35 -12.61 7.13
N ARG A 129 1.36 -13.48 6.87
CA ARG A 129 1.00 -14.59 7.76
C ARG A 129 2.19 -15.49 8.03
N ALA A 130 2.89 -15.93 6.98
CA ALA A 130 4.06 -16.80 7.12
C ALA A 130 5.18 -16.16 7.97
N ALA A 131 5.41 -14.85 7.82
CA ALA A 131 6.39 -14.14 8.63
C ALA A 131 5.97 -14.06 10.11
N LEU A 132 4.70 -13.80 10.40
CA LEU A 132 4.18 -13.72 11.78
C LEU A 132 4.19 -15.08 12.46
N ASP A 133 3.89 -16.16 11.73
CA ASP A 133 3.88 -17.54 12.24
C ASP A 133 5.31 -18.05 12.49
N ALA A 134 6.24 -17.78 11.55
CA ALA A 134 7.62 -18.22 11.66
C ALA A 134 8.40 -17.50 12.76
N TRP A 135 8.05 -16.25 13.05
CA TRP A 135 8.80 -15.39 13.97
C TRP A 135 7.88 -14.73 15.02
N PRO A 136 7.50 -15.45 16.09
CA PRO A 136 6.64 -14.91 17.14
C PRO A 136 7.22 -13.66 17.82
N GLY A 137 8.55 -13.54 17.89
CA GLY A 137 9.26 -12.37 18.44
C GLY A 137 9.58 -11.27 17.43
N LEU A 138 9.06 -11.33 16.20
CA LEU A 138 9.37 -10.40 15.12
C LEU A 138 9.18 -8.94 15.55
N ARG A 139 10.23 -8.15 15.44
CA ARG A 139 10.26 -6.70 15.68
C ARG A 139 11.34 -6.03 14.86
N LEU A 140 11.27 -4.71 14.73
CA LEU A 140 12.38 -3.96 14.13
C LEU A 140 13.65 -4.13 14.97
N ASP A 141 14.80 -4.18 14.29
CA ASP A 141 16.10 -4.18 14.94
C ASP A 141 16.34 -2.82 15.60
N PRO A 142 16.43 -2.74 16.94
CA PRO A 142 16.58 -1.47 17.65
C PRO A 142 17.98 -0.82 17.46
N SER A 143 18.94 -1.54 16.90
CA SER A 143 20.27 -1.00 16.59
C SER A 143 20.29 -0.16 15.32
N HIS A 144 19.17 -0.10 14.59
CA HIS A 144 19.02 0.68 13.38
C HIS A 144 17.79 1.59 13.48
N PRO A 145 17.81 2.79 12.84
CA PRO A 145 16.61 3.61 12.76
C PRO A 145 15.54 2.88 11.98
N ALA A 146 14.28 3.11 12.36
CA ALA A 146 13.15 2.59 11.59
C ALA A 146 13.22 3.14 10.15
N PRO A 147 13.13 2.27 9.13
CA PRO A 147 13.17 2.73 7.75
C PRO A 147 11.90 3.48 7.39
N ALA A 148 12.00 4.36 6.41
CA ALA A 148 10.85 5.00 5.78
C ALA A 148 10.69 4.49 4.34
N PRO A 149 9.45 4.34 3.82
CA PRO A 149 9.25 4.03 2.42
C PRO A 149 9.79 5.18 1.54
N ALA A 150 10.56 4.83 0.52
CA ALA A 150 11.15 5.78 -0.43
C ALA A 150 10.85 5.36 -1.87
N GLY A 151 10.97 6.31 -2.79
CA GLY A 151 10.72 6.09 -4.22
C GLY A 151 9.62 7.00 -4.78
N THR A 152 9.78 7.42 -6.03
CA THR A 152 8.89 8.36 -6.71
C THR A 152 7.81 7.68 -7.57
N ILE A 153 8.00 6.41 -7.92
CA ILE A 153 7.03 5.59 -8.66
C ILE A 153 6.77 4.31 -7.87
N PHE A 154 7.82 3.52 -7.62
CA PHE A 154 7.79 2.34 -6.75
C PHE A 154 8.27 2.75 -5.36
N ARG A 155 7.42 2.52 -4.34
CA ARG A 155 7.67 2.99 -2.99
C ARG A 155 7.70 1.82 -2.01
N LYS A 156 8.83 1.70 -1.30
CA LYS A 156 9.07 0.68 -0.28
C LYS A 156 10.24 1.11 0.60
N PRO A 157 10.46 0.52 1.78
CA PRO A 157 11.73 0.66 2.49
C PRO A 157 12.86 0.00 1.69
N ASP A 158 14.05 0.60 1.72
CA ASP A 158 15.23 0.01 1.07
C ASP A 158 15.65 -1.30 1.74
N ALA A 159 15.53 -1.36 3.05
CA ALA A 159 15.73 -2.57 3.84
C ALA A 159 14.82 -2.55 5.07
N LEU A 160 14.25 -3.70 5.41
CA LEU A 160 13.54 -3.92 6.66
C LEU A 160 14.40 -4.82 7.55
N ARG A 161 15.09 -4.20 8.51
CA ARG A 161 15.97 -4.91 9.45
C ARG A 161 15.14 -5.35 10.64
N VAL A 162 15.10 -6.64 10.87
CA VAL A 162 14.27 -7.26 11.91
C VAL A 162 15.09 -8.21 12.77
N VAL A 163 14.61 -8.44 13.98
CA VAL A 163 15.06 -9.47 14.92
C VAL A 163 13.85 -10.23 15.45
N TRP A 164 14.05 -11.44 15.90
CA TRP A 164 12.99 -12.35 16.37
C TRP A 164 13.44 -13.23 17.54
#